data_b97814fcf97744465025efbb1faf75e9
#
_entry.id   b97814fcf97744465025efbb1faf75e9
#
_cell.length_a   1.000
_cell.length_b   1.000
_cell.length_c   1.000
_cell.angle_alpha   90.00
_cell.angle_beta   90.00
_cell.angle_gamma   90.00
#
_symmetry.space_group_name_H-M   'P 1'
#
loop_
_entity.id
_entity.type
_entity.pdbx_description
1 polymer ?
#
loop_
_entity_poly.entity_id
_entity_poly.type
_entity_poly.pdbx_seq_one_letter_code
_entity_poly.pdbx_strand_id
1 'polypeptide(L)'
;MAKKELDKLNPSVDDFAALLEESMSKINLSEGNVIKGRVTAIENDFVIVDVGLKTEGRIPVREFKSAAGPSVPEQGDNVDVYLDRVENSNGEAVLSREKARRQESWNKLEKLHAEGVRVEGVIFGRVKGGFTVDLDGAIAFLPGSQVDIKPVRDIGGMLNVSQPFQILKMDRKRGNIVVSRRAVLEESRAEARTELVSNLGEGQ
;
A
#
# COMPACT_ATOMS: atom_id res chain seq x y z
N MET A 1 52.11 19.05 4.98
CA MET A 1 50.74 18.80 4.50
C MET A 1 50.19 17.41 4.88
N ALA A 2 50.98 16.50 5.43
CA ALA A 2 50.55 15.11 5.75
C ALA A 2 49.84 14.93 7.09
N LYS A 3 49.82 15.95 7.98
CA LYS A 3 49.18 15.82 9.31
C LYS A 3 47.67 16.08 9.30
N LYS A 4 47.13 16.70 8.24
CA LYS A 4 45.68 17.02 8.11
C LYS A 4 44.82 15.90 7.49
N GLU A 5 45.46 14.89 6.92
CA GLU A 5 44.76 13.73 6.35
C GLU A 5 44.60 12.56 7.32
N LEU A 6 45.45 12.51 8.36
CA LEU A 6 45.39 11.47 9.40
C LEU A 6 44.28 11.71 10.45
N ASP A 7 43.88 12.98 10.66
CA ASP A 7 42.75 13.29 11.58
C ASP A 7 41.37 12.93 11.01
N LYS A 8 41.25 12.63 9.73
CA LYS A 8 40.01 12.14 9.11
C LYS A 8 39.79 10.64 9.26
N LEU A 9 40.80 9.91 9.73
CA LEU A 9 40.76 8.45 9.88
C LEU A 9 40.43 8.00 11.31
N ASN A 10 40.35 8.92 12.26
CA ASN A 10 39.98 8.61 13.64
C ASN A 10 38.83 9.53 14.07
N PRO A 11 37.55 9.13 13.83
CA PRO A 11 36.40 9.91 14.28
C PRO A 11 36.49 10.08 15.79
N SER A 12 36.22 11.29 16.26
CA SER A 12 36.15 11.59 17.69
C SER A 12 35.04 10.73 18.33
N VAL A 13 35.08 10.53 19.63
CA VAL A 13 34.05 9.77 20.35
C VAL A 13 32.66 10.39 20.11
N ASP A 14 32.60 11.70 19.99
CA ASP A 14 31.36 12.44 19.69
C ASP A 14 30.88 12.21 18.22
N ASP A 15 31.82 12.16 17.26
CA ASP A 15 31.52 11.82 15.87
C ASP A 15 31.05 10.37 15.73
N PHE A 16 31.64 9.46 16.51
CA PHE A 16 31.21 8.06 16.55
C PHE A 16 29.79 7.90 17.15
N ALA A 17 29.50 8.64 18.23
CA ALA A 17 28.17 8.64 18.82
C ALA A 17 27.12 9.18 17.84
N ALA A 18 27.43 10.27 17.12
CA ALA A 18 26.55 10.84 16.12
C ALA A 18 26.34 9.90 14.91
N LEU A 19 27.41 9.24 14.43
CA LEU A 19 27.33 8.24 13.37
C LEU A 19 26.57 6.99 13.80
N LEU A 20 26.70 6.60 15.06
CA LEU A 20 25.95 5.48 15.62
C LEU A 20 24.46 5.81 15.75
N GLU A 21 24.11 6.99 16.28
CA GLU A 21 22.73 7.48 16.33
C GLU A 21 22.14 7.64 14.91
N GLU A 22 22.89 8.17 13.96
CA GLU A 22 22.45 8.25 12.58
C GLU A 22 22.26 6.86 11.95
N SER A 23 23.13 5.90 12.22
CA SER A 23 23.00 4.52 11.79
C SER A 23 21.79 3.84 12.44
N MET A 24 21.59 4.03 13.74
CA MET A 24 20.44 3.47 14.46
C MET A 24 19.11 4.12 14.06
N SER A 25 19.10 5.42 13.73
CA SER A 25 17.91 6.11 13.24
C SER A 25 17.53 5.73 11.81
N LYS A 26 18.52 5.37 10.98
CA LYS A 26 18.28 4.85 9.62
C LYS A 26 17.74 3.43 9.62
N ILE A 27 17.99 2.66 10.67
CA ILE A 27 17.47 1.31 10.86
C ILE A 27 16.24 1.39 11.77
N ASN A 28 15.13 1.90 11.25
CA ASN A 28 13.82 1.78 11.91
C ASN A 28 13.32 0.31 11.83
N LEU A 29 14.11 -0.59 12.40
CA LEU A 29 13.79 -2.02 12.56
C LEU A 29 12.83 -2.22 13.74
N SER A 30 11.78 -1.41 13.81
CA SER A 30 10.72 -1.63 14.79
C SER A 30 9.70 -2.60 14.24
N GLU A 31 9.29 -3.55 15.07
CA GLU A 31 8.18 -4.45 14.78
C GLU A 31 6.95 -3.64 14.38
N GLY A 32 6.22 -4.13 13.39
CA GLY A 32 5.04 -3.43 12.90
C GLY A 32 5.27 -2.42 11.77
N ASN A 33 6.48 -2.33 11.24
CA ASN A 33 6.81 -1.43 10.14
C ASN A 33 7.15 -2.17 8.84
N VAL A 34 6.95 -1.47 7.72
CA VAL A 34 7.44 -1.91 6.41
C VAL A 34 8.90 -1.49 6.27
N ILE A 35 9.75 -2.45 5.96
CA ILE A 35 11.18 -2.27 5.77
C ILE A 35 11.60 -2.81 4.40
N LYS A 36 12.67 -2.27 3.85
CA LYS A 36 13.25 -2.78 2.61
C LYS A 36 14.20 -3.92 2.93
N GLY A 37 13.95 -5.06 2.32
CA GLY A 37 14.83 -6.21 2.37
C GLY A 37 15.40 -6.54 0.99
N ARG A 38 16.52 -7.22 0.97
CA ARG A 38 17.14 -7.71 -0.26
C ARG A 38 17.00 -9.22 -0.34
N VAL A 39 16.55 -9.72 -1.49
CA VAL A 39 16.44 -11.16 -1.75
C VAL A 39 17.83 -11.76 -1.84
N THR A 40 18.17 -12.67 -0.93
CA THR A 40 19.47 -13.37 -0.92
C THR A 40 19.41 -14.70 -1.66
N ALA A 41 18.31 -15.44 -1.49
CA ALA A 41 18.11 -16.71 -2.17
C ALA A 41 16.62 -17.03 -2.36
N ILE A 42 16.33 -17.94 -3.26
CA ILE A 42 14.99 -18.52 -3.44
C ILE A 42 15.15 -20.02 -3.30
N GLU A 43 14.58 -20.59 -2.24
CA GLU A 43 14.66 -22.02 -1.94
C GLU A 43 13.28 -22.65 -1.95
N ASN A 44 13.04 -23.61 -2.84
CA ASN A 44 11.78 -24.32 -2.98
C ASN A 44 10.55 -23.38 -3.02
N ASP A 45 9.83 -23.27 -1.89
CA ASP A 45 8.63 -22.45 -1.76
C ASP A 45 8.83 -21.18 -0.93
N PHE A 46 10.08 -20.82 -0.60
CA PHE A 46 10.42 -19.67 0.23
C PHE A 46 11.41 -18.73 -0.46
N VAL A 47 11.19 -17.45 -0.28
CA VAL A 47 12.13 -16.38 -0.63
C VAL A 47 12.85 -15.98 0.66
N ILE A 48 14.18 -16.04 0.63
CA ILE A 48 15.03 -15.62 1.75
C ILE A 48 15.36 -14.16 1.54
N VAL A 49 15.07 -13.34 2.55
CA VAL A 49 15.24 -11.89 2.48
C VAL A 49 16.10 -11.41 3.64
N ASP A 50 17.18 -10.72 3.31
CA ASP A 50 18.01 -9.99 4.27
C ASP A 50 17.43 -8.59 4.49
N VAL A 51 17.11 -8.28 5.72
CA VAL A 51 16.57 -6.98 6.14
C VAL A 51 17.54 -6.20 7.01
N GLY A 52 18.81 -6.62 7.07
CA GLY A 52 19.85 -6.02 7.92
C GLY A 52 19.71 -6.40 9.40
N LEU A 53 18.95 -7.45 9.70
CA LEU A 53 18.88 -8.06 11.02
C LEU A 53 20.00 -9.10 11.18
N LYS A 54 20.13 -9.63 12.38
CA LYS A 54 21.09 -10.68 12.71
C LYS A 54 20.83 -11.98 11.95
N THR A 55 19.58 -12.22 11.58
CA THR A 55 19.12 -13.41 10.84
C THR A 55 18.26 -13.01 9.66
N GLU A 56 18.33 -13.80 8.58
CA GLU A 56 17.50 -13.65 7.40
C GLU A 56 16.07 -14.10 7.70
N GLY A 57 15.11 -13.46 7.03
CA GLY A 57 13.70 -13.84 7.14
C GLY A 57 13.24 -14.67 5.95
N ARG A 58 12.28 -15.56 6.18
CA ARG A 58 11.69 -16.44 5.15
C ARG A 58 10.27 -16.01 4.84
N ILE A 59 9.98 -15.81 3.56
CA ILE A 59 8.64 -15.43 3.07
C ILE A 59 8.18 -16.49 2.07
N PRO A 60 6.98 -17.05 2.23
CA PRO A 60 6.43 -17.99 1.25
C PRO A 60 6.30 -17.37 -0.14
N VAL A 61 6.73 -18.05 -1.20
CA VAL A 61 6.61 -17.60 -2.61
C VAL A 61 5.16 -17.24 -2.98
N ARG A 62 4.19 -17.89 -2.37
CA ARG A 62 2.75 -17.58 -2.58
C ARG A 62 2.37 -16.14 -2.26
N GLU A 63 3.06 -15.47 -1.32
CA GLU A 63 2.80 -14.07 -0.95
C GLU A 63 3.30 -13.08 -2.02
N PHE A 64 4.16 -13.50 -2.94
CA PHE A 64 4.61 -12.72 -4.08
C PHE A 64 3.69 -12.87 -5.31
N LYS A 65 2.79 -13.86 -5.31
CA LYS A 65 1.79 -14.02 -6.37
C LYS A 65 0.72 -12.95 -6.20
N SER A 66 0.69 -11.99 -7.12
CA SER A 66 -0.32 -10.94 -7.17
C SER A 66 -1.42 -11.31 -8.18
N ALA A 67 -2.60 -10.70 -8.05
CA ALA A 67 -3.66 -10.76 -9.07
C ALA A 67 -3.19 -10.20 -10.43
N ALA A 68 -2.16 -9.34 -10.44
CA ALA A 68 -1.54 -8.78 -11.64
C ALA A 68 -0.49 -9.71 -12.30
N GLY A 69 -0.27 -10.93 -11.76
CA GLY A 69 0.68 -11.90 -12.30
C GLY A 69 1.70 -12.40 -11.27
N PRO A 70 2.42 -13.49 -11.57
CA PRO A 70 3.46 -14.01 -10.70
C PRO A 70 4.69 -13.09 -10.80
N SER A 71 4.80 -12.16 -9.88
CA SER A 71 6.01 -11.36 -9.70
C SER A 71 6.89 -12.02 -8.63
N VAL A 72 7.47 -13.18 -8.96
CA VAL A 72 8.49 -13.78 -8.10
C VAL A 72 9.74 -12.92 -8.26
N PRO A 73 10.27 -12.33 -7.18
CA PRO A 73 11.48 -11.51 -7.26
C PRO A 73 12.68 -12.38 -7.64
N GLU A 74 13.67 -11.77 -8.28
CA GLU A 74 14.95 -12.40 -8.57
C GLU A 74 15.94 -12.23 -7.39
N GLN A 75 16.98 -13.06 -7.36
CA GLN A 75 18.04 -12.91 -6.38
C GLN A 75 18.74 -11.56 -6.56
N GLY A 76 18.82 -10.78 -5.48
CA GLY A 76 19.39 -9.43 -5.49
C GLY A 76 18.36 -8.30 -5.56
N ASP A 77 17.10 -8.61 -5.80
CA ASP A 77 16.03 -7.61 -5.82
C ASP A 77 15.75 -7.03 -4.43
N ASN A 78 15.36 -5.76 -4.42
CA ASN A 78 14.86 -5.11 -3.22
C ASN A 78 13.34 -5.28 -3.14
N VAL A 79 12.87 -5.79 -2.01
CA VAL A 79 11.46 -6.02 -1.75
C VAL A 79 11.05 -5.33 -0.45
N ASP A 80 9.89 -4.71 -0.46
CA ASP A 80 9.30 -4.14 0.76
C ASP A 80 8.60 -5.25 1.53
N VAL A 81 8.96 -5.42 2.80
CA VAL A 81 8.47 -6.48 3.67
C VAL A 81 8.03 -5.90 5.01
N TYR A 82 6.98 -6.47 5.56
CA TYR A 82 6.49 -6.09 6.89
C TYR A 82 7.18 -6.94 7.94
N LEU A 83 7.81 -6.30 8.91
CA LEU A 83 8.44 -6.97 10.05
C LEU A 83 7.38 -7.24 11.13
N ASP A 84 6.92 -8.46 11.20
CA ASP A 84 5.94 -8.88 12.21
C ASP A 84 6.61 -9.08 13.58
N ARG A 85 7.76 -9.78 13.58
CA ARG A 85 8.61 -9.99 14.75
C ARG A 85 10.07 -10.05 14.34
N VAL A 86 10.91 -9.50 15.20
CA VAL A 86 12.37 -9.51 15.00
C VAL A 86 12.92 -10.94 15.12
N GLU A 87 12.37 -11.72 16.05
CA GLU A 87 12.83 -13.09 16.31
C GLU A 87 11.65 -13.98 16.73
N ASN A 88 11.55 -15.15 16.10
CA ASN A 88 10.62 -16.20 16.52
C ASN A 88 11.33 -17.19 17.48
N SER A 89 10.62 -18.23 17.91
CA SER A 89 11.18 -19.30 18.77
C SER A 89 12.37 -20.05 18.14
N ASN A 90 12.56 -19.92 16.83
CA ASN A 90 13.67 -20.55 16.08
C ASN A 90 14.82 -19.57 15.79
N GLY A 91 14.73 -18.32 16.26
CA GLY A 91 15.75 -17.30 16.02
C GLY A 91 15.68 -16.65 14.63
N GLU A 92 14.58 -16.82 13.89
CA GLU A 92 14.38 -16.26 12.55
C GLU A 92 13.47 -15.04 12.57
N ALA A 93 13.71 -14.07 11.68
CA ALA A 93 12.82 -12.93 11.52
C ALA A 93 11.51 -13.34 10.83
N VAL A 94 10.37 -12.94 11.38
CA VAL A 94 9.06 -13.17 10.78
C VAL A 94 8.69 -12.00 9.90
N LEU A 95 8.71 -12.25 8.59
CA LEU A 95 8.44 -11.27 7.56
C LEU A 95 7.16 -11.65 6.78
N SER A 96 6.42 -10.65 6.30
CA SER A 96 5.27 -10.86 5.42
C SER A 96 5.23 -9.82 4.30
N ARG A 97 5.15 -10.28 3.06
CA ARG A 97 4.98 -9.42 1.89
C ARG A 97 3.52 -8.97 1.73
N GLU A 98 2.58 -9.83 2.06
CA GLU A 98 1.15 -9.50 1.99
C GLU A 98 0.78 -8.35 2.93
N LYS A 99 1.29 -8.39 4.18
CA LYS A 99 1.08 -7.30 5.15
C LYS A 99 1.76 -6.00 4.70
N ALA A 100 2.97 -6.08 4.12
CA ALA A 100 3.67 -4.93 3.57
C ALA A 100 2.85 -4.26 2.46
N ARG A 101 2.41 -5.04 1.48
CA ARG A 101 1.59 -4.56 0.38
C ARG A 101 0.29 -3.90 0.86
N ARG A 102 -0.37 -4.52 1.84
CA ARG A 102 -1.57 -3.94 2.45
C ARG A 102 -1.28 -2.60 3.12
N GLN A 103 -0.17 -2.47 3.84
CA GLN A 103 0.23 -1.24 4.51
C GLN A 103 0.61 -0.14 3.50
N GLU A 104 1.31 -0.49 2.42
CA GLU A 104 1.66 0.43 1.33
C GLU A 104 0.39 0.95 0.64
N SER A 105 -0.55 0.05 0.31
CA SER A 105 -1.85 0.42 -0.28
C SER A 105 -2.63 1.34 0.64
N TRP A 106 -2.63 1.08 1.95
CA TRP A 106 -3.27 1.95 2.94
C TRP A 106 -2.65 3.35 2.96
N ASN A 107 -1.32 3.47 3.01
CA ASN A 107 -0.63 4.75 3.01
C ASN A 107 -0.86 5.53 1.71
N LYS A 108 -0.92 4.83 0.57
CA LYS A 108 -1.25 5.41 -0.74
C LYS A 108 -2.69 5.94 -0.76
N LEU A 109 -3.65 5.13 -0.30
CA LEU A 109 -5.06 5.49 -0.26
C LEU A 109 -5.35 6.63 0.72
N GLU A 110 -4.63 6.70 1.84
CA GLU A 110 -4.76 7.80 2.81
C GLU A 110 -4.33 9.14 2.20
N LYS A 111 -3.26 9.15 1.41
CA LYS A 111 -2.84 10.35 0.67
C LYS A 111 -3.89 10.76 -0.38
N LEU A 112 -4.38 9.80 -1.17
CA LEU A 112 -5.40 10.05 -2.19
C LEU A 112 -6.73 10.52 -1.57
N HIS A 113 -7.08 10.02 -0.39
CA HIS A 113 -8.24 10.49 0.37
C HIS A 113 -8.06 11.93 0.84
N ALA A 114 -6.88 12.30 1.36
CA ALA A 114 -6.58 13.67 1.79
C ALA A 114 -6.60 14.66 0.61
N GLU A 115 -6.19 14.23 -0.59
CA GLU A 115 -6.22 15.01 -1.81
C GLU A 115 -7.59 15.01 -2.51
N GLY A 116 -8.54 14.18 -2.05
CA GLY A 116 -9.86 14.02 -2.67
C GLY A 116 -9.83 13.37 -4.07
N VAL A 117 -8.74 12.70 -4.41
CA VAL A 117 -8.54 12.09 -5.74
C VAL A 117 -9.33 10.80 -5.86
N ARG A 118 -9.85 10.56 -7.07
CA ARG A 118 -10.55 9.32 -7.43
C ARG A 118 -9.58 8.15 -7.44
N VAL A 119 -10.00 7.00 -6.95
CA VAL A 119 -9.23 5.75 -6.91
C VAL A 119 -9.90 4.70 -7.78
N GLU A 120 -9.11 3.95 -8.51
CA GLU A 120 -9.61 2.81 -9.28
C GLU A 120 -9.72 1.58 -8.39
N GLY A 121 -10.80 0.82 -8.59
CA GLY A 121 -11.03 -0.42 -7.87
C GLY A 121 -11.91 -1.38 -8.62
N VAL A 122 -11.93 -2.63 -8.17
CA VAL A 122 -12.70 -3.71 -8.78
C VAL A 122 -13.67 -4.27 -7.75
N ILE A 123 -14.95 -4.34 -8.11
CA ILE A 123 -15.97 -4.99 -7.28
C ILE A 123 -15.83 -6.50 -7.47
N PHE A 124 -15.49 -7.24 -6.42
CA PHE A 124 -15.27 -8.68 -6.51
C PHE A 124 -16.27 -9.51 -5.70
N GLY A 125 -17.02 -8.90 -4.78
CA GLY A 125 -17.94 -9.64 -3.93
C GLY A 125 -19.15 -8.87 -3.46
N ARG A 126 -20.18 -9.61 -3.05
CA ARG A 126 -21.40 -9.06 -2.43
C ARG A 126 -21.43 -9.42 -0.95
N VAL A 127 -21.75 -8.44 -0.11
CA VAL A 127 -21.92 -8.60 1.33
C VAL A 127 -23.26 -8.04 1.79
N LYS A 128 -23.62 -8.30 3.05
CA LYS A 128 -24.86 -7.76 3.61
C LYS A 128 -24.82 -6.24 3.65
N GLY A 129 -25.70 -5.61 2.87
CA GLY A 129 -25.83 -4.14 2.80
C GLY A 129 -24.95 -3.45 1.75
N GLY A 130 -24.15 -4.17 0.97
CA GLY A 130 -23.29 -3.58 -0.04
C GLY A 130 -22.40 -4.57 -0.75
N PHE A 131 -21.24 -4.10 -1.16
CA PHE A 131 -20.28 -4.84 -1.97
C PHE A 131 -18.87 -4.62 -1.45
N THR A 132 -18.00 -5.56 -1.77
CA THR A 132 -16.57 -5.47 -1.52
C THR A 132 -15.84 -5.04 -2.78
N VAL A 133 -14.96 -4.08 -2.62
CA VAL A 133 -14.13 -3.50 -3.68
C VAL A 133 -12.67 -3.72 -3.33
N ASP A 134 -11.89 -4.21 -4.26
CA ASP A 134 -10.43 -4.28 -4.14
C ASP A 134 -9.81 -3.00 -4.70
N LEU A 135 -9.03 -2.31 -3.89
CA LEU A 135 -8.30 -1.10 -4.20
C LEU A 135 -6.78 -1.39 -4.22
N ASP A 136 -6.35 -2.24 -5.13
CA ASP A 136 -4.94 -2.64 -5.29
C ASP A 136 -4.32 -3.25 -4.01
N GLY A 137 -5.04 -4.22 -3.42
CA GLY A 137 -4.63 -4.96 -2.22
C GLY A 137 -5.23 -4.47 -0.91
N ALA A 138 -6.01 -3.39 -0.91
CA ALA A 138 -6.83 -2.97 0.22
C ALA A 138 -8.32 -3.24 -0.07
N ILE A 139 -8.99 -3.90 0.86
CA ILE A 139 -10.42 -4.21 0.74
C ILE A 139 -11.24 -3.03 1.26
N ALA A 140 -12.13 -2.51 0.40
CA ALA A 140 -13.07 -1.46 0.75
C ALA A 140 -14.51 -1.95 0.73
N PHE A 141 -15.35 -1.29 1.52
CA PHE A 141 -16.79 -1.50 1.54
C PHE A 141 -17.51 -0.43 0.70
N LEU A 142 -18.34 -0.87 -0.23
CA LEU A 142 -19.21 -0.03 -1.03
C LEU A 142 -20.66 -0.25 -0.59
N PRO A 143 -21.28 0.69 0.15
CA PRO A 143 -22.69 0.59 0.51
C PRO A 143 -23.59 0.52 -0.72
N GLY A 144 -24.66 -0.26 -0.69
CA GLY A 144 -25.59 -0.38 -1.81
C GLY A 144 -26.20 0.94 -2.27
N SER A 145 -26.35 1.93 -1.37
CA SER A 145 -26.81 3.29 -1.66
C SER A 145 -25.75 4.16 -2.37
N GLN A 146 -24.49 3.76 -2.35
CA GLN A 146 -23.36 4.49 -2.91
C GLN A 146 -22.82 3.88 -4.23
N VAL A 147 -23.47 2.85 -4.73
CA VAL A 147 -23.12 2.20 -6.00
C VAL A 147 -23.46 3.09 -7.19
N ASP A 148 -24.65 3.65 -7.21
CA ASP A 148 -25.13 4.49 -8.30
C ASP A 148 -26.13 5.54 -7.76
N ILE A 149 -26.46 6.54 -8.61
CA ILE A 149 -27.47 7.57 -8.33
C ILE A 149 -28.87 6.95 -8.25
N LYS A 150 -29.13 5.92 -9.08
CA LYS A 150 -30.36 5.13 -9.04
C LYS A 150 -30.11 3.84 -8.24
N PRO A 151 -31.09 3.36 -7.44
CA PRO A 151 -30.93 2.11 -6.72
C PRO A 151 -30.76 0.94 -7.70
N VAL A 152 -29.57 0.36 -7.72
CA VAL A 152 -29.23 -0.77 -8.60
C VAL A 152 -29.56 -2.06 -7.86
N ARG A 153 -30.42 -2.88 -8.45
CA ARG A 153 -30.78 -4.20 -7.90
C ARG A 153 -29.81 -5.30 -8.37
N ASP A 154 -29.26 -5.12 -9.57
CA ASP A 154 -28.34 -6.07 -10.18
C ASP A 154 -27.05 -5.36 -10.63
N ILE A 155 -25.93 -5.83 -10.12
CA ILE A 155 -24.60 -5.32 -10.47
C ILE A 155 -23.77 -6.36 -11.23
N GLY A 156 -24.41 -7.42 -11.74
CA GLY A 156 -23.69 -8.48 -12.46
C GLY A 156 -22.74 -7.97 -13.54
N GLY A 157 -23.14 -6.92 -14.26
CA GLY A 157 -22.29 -6.26 -15.27
C GLY A 157 -21.18 -5.36 -14.73
N MET A 158 -21.13 -5.10 -13.41
CA MET A 158 -20.11 -4.27 -12.80
C MET A 158 -19.09 -5.10 -12.00
N LEU A 159 -19.32 -6.40 -11.82
CA LEU A 159 -18.40 -7.30 -11.16
C LEU A 159 -17.16 -7.51 -12.03
N ASN A 160 -15.99 -7.53 -11.40
CA ASN A 160 -14.69 -7.72 -12.05
C ASN A 160 -14.33 -6.66 -13.10
N VAL A 161 -14.96 -5.50 -13.04
CA VAL A 161 -14.64 -4.35 -13.93
C VAL A 161 -13.99 -3.26 -13.06
N SER A 162 -12.86 -2.72 -13.55
CA SER A 162 -12.21 -1.57 -12.92
C SER A 162 -13.08 -0.34 -13.08
N GLN A 163 -13.35 0.34 -12.00
CA GLN A 163 -14.19 1.54 -11.95
C GLN A 163 -13.62 2.58 -11.00
N PRO A 164 -13.87 3.87 -11.26
CA PRO A 164 -13.45 4.92 -10.37
C PRO A 164 -14.38 5.01 -9.15
N PHE A 165 -13.78 5.16 -7.98
CA PHE A 165 -14.44 5.37 -6.69
C PHE A 165 -13.86 6.57 -5.98
N GLN A 166 -14.66 7.20 -5.12
CA GLN A 166 -14.20 8.21 -4.18
C GLN A 166 -14.20 7.61 -2.77
N ILE A 167 -13.15 7.86 -2.01
CA ILE A 167 -13.05 7.40 -0.64
C ILE A 167 -13.85 8.36 0.24
N LEU A 168 -14.86 7.85 0.95
CA LEU A 168 -15.69 8.63 1.88
C LEU A 168 -15.09 8.63 3.28
N LYS A 169 -14.62 7.47 3.74
CA LYS A 169 -14.11 7.29 5.10
C LYS A 169 -13.05 6.19 5.14
N MET A 170 -12.01 6.45 5.91
CA MET A 170 -10.99 5.46 6.26
C MET A 170 -10.90 5.30 7.77
N ASP A 171 -10.89 4.05 8.25
CA ASP A 171 -10.68 3.71 9.66
C ASP A 171 -9.52 2.72 9.76
N ARG A 172 -8.33 3.25 10.07
CA ARG A 172 -7.10 2.46 10.17
C ARG A 172 -7.14 1.43 11.29
N LYS A 173 -7.81 1.75 12.41
CA LYS A 173 -7.89 0.85 13.56
C LYS A 173 -8.71 -0.41 13.26
N ARG A 174 -9.77 -0.24 12.48
CA ARG A 174 -10.69 -1.33 12.09
C ARG A 174 -10.34 -1.95 10.73
N GLY A 175 -9.42 -1.35 9.99
CA GLY A 175 -9.08 -1.78 8.65
C GLY A 175 -10.22 -1.60 7.64
N ASN A 176 -11.13 -0.65 7.89
CA ASN A 176 -12.31 -0.42 7.06
C ASN A 176 -12.13 0.84 6.20
N ILE A 177 -12.33 0.68 4.90
CA ILE A 177 -12.40 1.77 3.93
C ILE A 177 -13.82 1.79 3.37
N VAL A 178 -14.45 2.94 3.33
CA VAL A 178 -15.77 3.13 2.72
C VAL A 178 -15.62 3.96 1.47
N VAL A 179 -16.10 3.45 0.35
CA VAL A 179 -16.01 4.09 -0.96
C VAL A 179 -17.38 4.35 -1.56
N SER A 180 -17.44 5.31 -2.48
CA SER A 180 -18.63 5.69 -3.21
C SER A 180 -18.32 5.85 -4.69
N ARG A 181 -19.11 5.19 -5.54
CA ARG A 181 -19.13 5.44 -6.98
C ARG A 181 -20.11 6.57 -7.30
N ARG A 182 -21.19 6.65 -6.53
CA ARG A 182 -22.20 7.70 -6.67
C ARG A 182 -21.59 9.10 -6.61
N ALA A 183 -20.67 9.36 -5.67
CA ALA A 183 -20.00 10.65 -5.54
C ALA A 183 -19.24 11.03 -6.83
N VAL A 184 -18.53 10.08 -7.44
CA VAL A 184 -17.83 10.29 -8.73
C VAL A 184 -18.81 10.61 -9.86
N LEU A 185 -19.94 9.91 -9.91
CA LEU A 185 -20.98 10.14 -10.92
C LEU A 185 -21.71 11.49 -10.74
N GLU A 186 -21.93 11.91 -9.50
CA GLU A 186 -22.54 13.22 -9.19
C GLU A 186 -21.59 14.36 -9.56
N GLU A 187 -20.30 14.21 -9.27
CA GLU A 187 -19.26 15.18 -9.62
C GLU A 187 -19.12 15.32 -11.14
N SER A 188 -18.99 14.22 -11.88
CA SER A 188 -18.92 14.25 -13.35
C SER A 188 -20.16 14.85 -14.01
N ARG A 189 -21.36 14.64 -13.43
CA ARG A 189 -22.58 15.27 -13.90
C ARG A 189 -22.62 16.77 -13.61
N ALA A 190 -22.11 17.19 -12.46
CA ALA A 190 -22.02 18.59 -12.10
C ALA A 190 -21.06 19.32 -13.03
N GLU A 191 -19.90 18.72 -13.34
CA GLU A 191 -18.93 19.24 -14.31
C GLU A 191 -19.56 19.39 -15.71
N ALA A 192 -20.17 18.31 -16.22
CA ALA A 192 -20.85 18.33 -17.53
C ALA A 192 -21.99 19.37 -17.60
N ARG A 193 -22.74 19.54 -16.50
CA ARG A 193 -23.80 20.56 -16.41
C ARG A 193 -23.22 21.99 -16.43
N THR A 194 -22.12 22.22 -15.74
CA THR A 194 -21.45 23.52 -15.71
C THR A 194 -20.88 23.85 -17.09
N GLU A 195 -20.30 22.87 -17.78
CA GLU A 195 -19.79 23.03 -19.14
C GLU A 195 -20.92 23.33 -20.13
N LEU A 196 -22.04 22.61 -20.05
CA LEU A 196 -23.21 22.89 -20.86
C LEU A 196 -23.77 24.29 -20.63
N VAL A 197 -23.88 24.72 -19.36
CA VAL A 197 -24.36 26.05 -19.02
C VAL A 197 -23.40 27.15 -19.51
N SER A 198 -22.09 26.91 -19.46
CA SER A 198 -21.09 27.85 -19.97
C SER A 198 -21.09 27.95 -21.50
N ASN A 199 -21.50 26.88 -22.19
CA ASN A 199 -21.58 26.83 -23.66
C ASN A 199 -22.95 27.23 -24.23
N LEU A 200 -23.97 27.35 -23.35
CA LEU A 200 -25.29 27.88 -23.75
C LEU A 200 -25.27 29.40 -23.71
N GLY A 201 -25.14 30.06 -24.87
CA GLY A 201 -25.39 31.48 -25.04
C GLY A 201 -26.87 31.81 -24.91
N GLU A 202 -27.19 33.03 -24.42
CA GLU A 202 -28.56 33.54 -24.40
C GLU A 202 -29.15 33.51 -25.82
N GLY A 203 -30.17 32.64 -26.05
CA GLY A 203 -30.92 32.58 -27.33
C GLY A 203 -30.79 31.33 -28.17
N GLN A 204 -30.17 30.24 -27.66
CA GLN A 204 -30.21 28.91 -28.30
C GLN A 204 -31.17 27.95 -27.62
#